data_4d86d1278b76904e41b7f7c08a16f5de
#
_entry.id   4d86d1278b76904e41b7f7c08a16f5de
#
_cell.length_a   1.000
_cell.length_b   1.000
_cell.length_c   1.000
_cell.angle_alpha   90.00
_cell.angle_beta   90.00
_cell.angle_gamma   90.00
#
_symmetry.space_group_name_H-M   'P 1'
#
loop_
_entity.id
_entity.type
_entity.pdbx_description
1 polymer ?
#
loop_
_entity_poly.entity_id
_entity_poly.type
_entity_poly.pdbx_seq_one_letter_code
_entity_poly.pdbx_strand_id
1 'polypeptide(L)' 'MHNNEGKSAKRHLRYVQIELQDSKTCLDQALKSVEKSQNRQIIENTLNSVESALHSLNNTLSNYEE' A
#
# COMPACT_ATOMS: atom_id res chain seq x y z
N MET A 1 24.87 -16.94 3.92
CA MET A 1 24.36 -16.70 3.61
C MET A 1 23.94 -16.12 2.80
N HIS A 2 23.86 -15.89 2.17
CA HIS A 2 23.52 -15.36 1.39
C HIS A 2 22.62 -15.60 0.54
N ASN A 3 22.41 -16.10 0.12
CA ASN A 3 21.55 -16.77 -0.78
C ASN A 3 20.11 -16.44 -0.61
N ASN A 4 19.73 -16.04 0.55
CA ASN A 4 18.35 -15.70 0.90
C ASN A 4 18.02 -14.25 0.70
N GLU A 5 18.93 -13.49 0.18
CA GLU A 5 18.71 -12.05 0.02
C GLU A 5 17.53 -11.75 -0.91
N GLY A 6 17.44 -12.49 -2.04
CA GLY A 6 16.35 -12.29 -2.95
C GLY A 6 15.01 -12.65 -2.35
N LYS A 7 14.98 -13.75 -1.60
CA LYS A 7 13.77 -14.19 -0.94
C LYS A 7 13.39 -13.24 0.18
N SER A 8 14.37 -12.71 0.89
CA SER A 8 14.10 -11.74 1.95
C SER A 8 13.52 -10.46 1.38
N ALA A 9 14.04 -10.01 0.25
CA ALA A 9 13.53 -8.80 -0.37
C ALA A 9 12.07 -9.00 -0.79
N LYS A 10 11.77 -10.14 -1.42
CA LYS A 10 10.40 -10.40 -1.84
C LYS A 10 9.46 -10.49 -0.63
N ARG A 11 9.94 -11.09 0.44
CA ARG A 11 9.15 -11.17 1.67
C ARG A 11 8.84 -9.80 2.21
N HIS A 12 9.82 -8.90 2.23
CA HIS A 12 9.60 -7.54 2.70
C HIS A 12 8.62 -6.81 1.80
N LEU A 13 8.69 -7.04 0.49
CA LEU A 13 7.74 -6.44 -0.43
C LEU A 13 6.32 -6.91 -0.14
N ARG A 14 6.16 -8.18 0.21
CA ARG A 14 4.83 -8.68 0.57
C ARG A 14 4.33 -8.09 1.87
N TYR A 15 5.22 -7.82 2.82
CA TYR A 15 4.83 -7.15 4.05
C TYR A 15 4.31 -5.75 3.74
N VAL A 16 5.00 -5.04 2.85
CA VAL A 16 4.55 -3.70 2.45
C VAL A 16 3.20 -3.79 1.76
N GLN A 17 2.99 -4.83 0.94
CA GLN A 17 1.70 -5.02 0.28
C GLN A 17 0.58 -5.14 1.30
N ILE A 18 0.79 -5.94 2.34
CA ILE A 18 -0.21 -6.11 3.38
C ILE A 18 -0.46 -4.79 4.10
N GLU A 19 0.61 -4.07 4.43
CA GLU A 19 0.49 -2.80 5.13
C GLU A 19 -0.25 -1.76 4.29
N LEU A 20 0.01 -1.73 2.99
CA LEU A 20 -0.69 -0.80 2.11
C LEU A 20 -2.16 -1.17 1.99
N GLN A 21 -2.48 -2.46 1.93
CA GLN A 21 -3.87 -2.90 1.91
C GLN A 21 -4.57 -2.50 3.20
N ASP A 22 -3.91 -2.69 4.34
CA ASP A 22 -4.49 -2.31 5.62
C ASP A 22 -4.70 -0.80 5.68
N SER A 23 -3.73 -0.04 5.18
CA SER A 23 -3.83 1.41 5.17
C SER A 23 -5.00 1.87 4.29
N LYS A 24 -5.18 1.22 3.14
CA LYS A 24 -6.29 1.54 2.25
C LYS A 24 -7.61 1.30 2.97
N THR A 25 -7.73 0.17 3.64
CA THR A 25 -8.95 -0.15 4.38
C THR A 25 -9.22 0.88 5.47
N CYS A 26 -8.18 1.28 6.20
CA CYS A 26 -8.33 2.28 7.24
C CYS A 26 -8.75 3.65 6.67
N LEU A 27 -8.19 4.00 5.51
CA LEU A 27 -8.55 5.26 4.88
C LEU A 27 -9.99 5.22 4.37
N ASP A 28 -10.45 4.07 3.87
CA ASP A 28 -11.86 3.92 3.49
C ASP A 28 -12.77 4.14 4.70
N GLN A 29 -12.38 3.62 5.86
CA GLN A 29 -13.16 3.83 7.07
C GLN A 29 -13.16 5.29 7.49
N ALA A 30 -12.02 5.97 7.34
CA ALA A 30 -11.93 7.38 7.65
C ALA A 30 -12.88 8.19 6.76
N LEU A 31 -12.96 7.83 5.48
CA LEU A 31 -13.86 8.53 4.56
C LEU A 31 -15.32 8.37 4.95
N LYS A 32 -15.67 7.21 5.50
CA LYS A 32 -17.04 6.98 5.94
C LYS A 32 -17.39 7.78 7.18
N SER A 33 -16.38 8.16 7.95
CA SER A 33 -16.58 8.84 9.22
C SER A 33 -16.40 10.35 9.15
N VAL A 34 -15.72 10.84 8.14
CA VAL A 34 -15.38 12.24 8.05
C VAL A 34 -16.62 13.07 7.71
N GLU A 35 -16.74 14.24 8.35
CA GLU A 35 -17.91 15.07 8.18
C GLU A 35 -17.67 16.30 7.33
N LYS A 36 -16.47 16.91 7.45
CA LYS A 36 -16.19 18.14 6.70
C LYS A 36 -15.63 17.81 5.34
N SER A 37 -16.17 18.47 4.31
CA SER A 37 -15.80 18.16 2.93
C SER A 37 -14.33 18.43 2.64
N GLN A 38 -13.74 19.46 3.26
CA GLN A 38 -12.33 19.73 3.01
C GLN A 38 -11.44 18.65 3.61
N ASN A 39 -11.85 18.08 4.75
CA ASN A 39 -11.12 16.96 5.32
C ASN A 39 -11.29 15.71 4.47
N ARG A 40 -12.48 15.52 3.91
CA ARG A 40 -12.72 14.41 2.99
C ARG A 40 -11.77 14.48 1.80
N GLN A 41 -11.59 15.68 1.24
CA GLN A 41 -10.72 15.84 0.09
C GLN A 41 -9.27 15.47 0.43
N ILE A 42 -8.81 15.87 1.61
CA ILE A 42 -7.46 15.55 2.04
C ILE A 42 -7.29 14.04 2.19
N ILE A 43 -8.28 13.38 2.78
CA ILE A 43 -8.23 11.92 2.96
C ILE A 43 -8.28 11.22 1.61
N GLU A 44 -9.11 11.70 0.68
CA GLU A 44 -9.17 11.10 -0.64
C GLU A 44 -7.83 11.20 -1.38
N ASN A 45 -7.16 12.33 -1.22
CA ASN A 45 -5.84 12.49 -1.84
C ASN A 45 -4.85 11.48 -1.28
N THR A 46 -4.89 11.27 0.03
CA THR A 46 -4.02 10.29 0.68
C THR A 46 -4.35 8.88 0.20
N LEU A 47 -5.64 8.56 0.11
CA LEU A 47 -6.08 7.25 -0.36
C LEU A 47 -5.59 7.01 -1.78
N ASN A 48 -5.69 8.01 -2.66
CA ASN A 48 -5.21 7.87 -4.03
C ASN A 48 -3.72 7.57 -4.06
N SER A 49 -2.95 8.20 -3.18
CA SER A 49 -1.51 7.94 -3.11
C SER A 49 -1.22 6.53 -2.66
N VAL A 50 -1.98 6.03 -1.68
CA VAL A 50 -1.81 4.66 -1.21
C VAL A 50 -2.18 3.67 -2.31
N GLU A 51 -3.25 3.94 -3.03
CA GLU A 51 -3.66 3.07 -4.13
C GLU A 51 -2.62 3.03 -5.24
N SER A 52 -2.03 4.17 -5.55
CA SER A 52 -0.97 4.23 -6.55
C SER A 52 0.25 3.44 -6.09
N ALA A 53 0.61 3.57 -4.82
CA ALA A 53 1.74 2.84 -4.27
C ALA A 53 1.48 1.34 -4.31
N LEU A 54 0.26 0.92 -3.97
CA LEU A 54 -0.10 -0.48 -3.99
C LEU A 54 -0.04 -1.04 -5.41
N HIS A 55 -0.53 -0.28 -6.38
CA HIS A 55 -0.46 -0.69 -7.78
C HIS A 55 0.98 -0.86 -8.23
N SER A 56 1.84 0.09 -7.89
CA SER A 56 3.25 0.04 -8.24
C SER A 56 3.93 -1.17 -7.59
N LEU A 57 3.58 -1.42 -6.32
CA LEU A 57 4.15 -2.57 -5.61
C LEU A 57 3.71 -3.88 -6.25
N ASN A 58 2.45 -3.98 -6.65
CA ASN A 58 1.96 -5.20 -7.30
C ASN A 58 2.70 -5.43 -8.62
N ASN A 59 3.00 -4.37 -9.37
CA ASN A 59 3.81 -4.50 -10.56
C ASN A 59 5.21 -5.00 -10.23
N THR A 60 5.79 -4.46 -9.17
CA THR A 60 7.11 -4.89 -8.74
C THR A 60 7.11 -6.38 -8.40
N LEU A 61 6.11 -6.83 -7.65
CA LEU A 61 6.02 -8.23 -7.28
C LEU A 61 5.81 -9.13 -8.49
N SER A 62 5.02 -8.68 -9.46
CA SER A 62 4.77 -9.47 -10.67
C SER A 62 6.04 -9.66 -11.49
N ASN A 63 6.92 -8.68 -11.47
CA ASN A 63 8.13 -8.70 -12.28
C ASN A 63 9.38 -9.09 -11.50
N TYR A 64 9.22 -9.32 -10.22
CA TYR A 64 10.35 -9.60 -9.36
C TYR A 64 10.90 -11.00 -9.64
N GLU A 65 12.21 -11.07 -9.81
CA GLU A 65 12.89 -12.34 -10.02
C GLU A 65 13.81 -12.64 -8.84
N GLU A 66 13.75 -13.87 -8.38
CA GLU A 66 14.61 -14.29 -7.26
C GLU A 66 15.92 -14.90 -7.75
#